data_cdbb4f601ee4900c067727456329f6f3
#
_entry.id   cdbb4f601ee4900c067727456329f6f3
#
_cell.length_a   1.000
_cell.length_b   1.000
_cell.length_c   1.000
_cell.angle_alpha   90.00
_cell.angle_beta   90.00
_cell.angle_gamma   90.00
#
_symmetry.space_group_name_H-M   'P 1'
#
loop_
_entity.id
_entity.type
_entity.pdbx_description
1 polymer ?
#
loop_
_entity_poly.entity_id
_entity_poly.type
_entity_poly.pdbx_seq_one_letter_code
_entity_poly.pdbx_strand_id
1 'polypeptide(L)'
;MIQDNSIVVRENLMTYKEAVMNLIKLNTPDFFAEDETNDLSNYLDKEIELYYVLLVDGKVVRCGGINFAEKRTIGKISWDIIHPDYQGKSLGRKLLMYRIEVLKAIPGIKKIIVRTSQLAYKFYEKQGFKLN
;
A
#
# COMPACT_ATOMS: atom_id res chain seq x y z
N MET A 1 7.12 -8.95 -20.63
CA MET A 1 5.73 -8.72 -20.20
C MET A 1 5.43 -9.55 -18.98
N ILE A 2 4.79 -8.96 -17.97
CA ILE A 2 4.41 -9.67 -16.75
C ILE A 2 3.08 -10.38 -16.99
N GLN A 3 3.02 -11.68 -16.70
CA GLN A 3 1.79 -12.43 -16.81
C GLN A 3 1.02 -12.36 -15.48
N ASP A 4 -0.31 -12.35 -15.57
CA ASP A 4 -1.16 -12.23 -14.39
C ASP A 4 -0.95 -13.34 -13.38
N ASN A 5 -0.65 -14.56 -13.83
CA ASN A 5 -0.44 -15.69 -12.92
C ASN A 5 0.85 -15.59 -12.11
N SER A 6 1.75 -14.67 -12.47
CA SER A 6 2.98 -14.43 -11.71
C SER A 6 2.80 -13.33 -10.66
N ILE A 7 1.65 -12.67 -10.63
CA ILE A 7 1.36 -11.54 -9.73
C ILE A 7 0.45 -12.04 -8.61
N VAL A 8 0.91 -11.94 -7.37
CA VAL A 8 0.18 -12.43 -6.20
C VAL A 8 0.14 -11.35 -5.14
N VAL A 9 -1.04 -11.12 -4.55
CA VAL A 9 -1.19 -10.28 -3.37
C VAL A 9 -1.34 -11.19 -2.15
N ARG A 10 -0.57 -10.93 -1.11
CA ARG A 10 -0.58 -11.71 0.13
C ARG A 10 -0.59 -10.81 1.35
N GLU A 11 -1.12 -11.31 2.47
CA GLU A 11 -0.96 -10.63 3.74
C GLU A 11 0.52 -10.53 4.09
N ASN A 12 0.89 -9.41 4.72
CA ASN A 12 2.26 -9.22 5.19
C ASN A 12 2.56 -10.20 6.33
N LEU A 13 3.70 -10.84 6.22
CA LEU A 13 4.26 -11.68 7.28
C LEU A 13 5.57 -11.05 7.75
N MET A 14 6.01 -11.40 8.97
CA MET A 14 7.28 -10.90 9.48
C MET A 14 8.45 -11.17 8.54
N THR A 15 8.36 -12.27 7.78
CA THR A 15 9.40 -12.62 6.80
C THR A 15 9.51 -11.61 5.66
N TYR A 16 8.49 -10.78 5.45
CA TYR A 16 8.52 -9.76 4.40
C TYR A 16 9.02 -8.39 4.89
N LYS A 17 9.25 -8.23 6.20
CA LYS A 17 9.63 -6.91 6.73
C LYS A 17 10.86 -6.34 6.06
N GLU A 18 11.90 -7.15 5.88
CA GLU A 18 13.13 -6.68 5.24
C GLU A 18 12.88 -6.20 3.81
N ALA A 19 12.09 -6.95 3.04
CA ALA A 19 11.75 -6.56 1.68
C ALA A 19 10.96 -5.26 1.64
N VAL A 20 10.00 -5.09 2.56
CA VAL A 20 9.21 -3.86 2.67
C VAL A 20 10.12 -2.67 3.03
N MET A 21 11.02 -2.86 3.99
CA MET A 21 11.97 -1.80 4.36
C MET A 21 12.89 -1.43 3.22
N ASN A 22 13.28 -2.39 2.39
CA ASN A 22 14.07 -2.09 1.20
C ASN A 22 13.29 -1.25 0.19
N LEU A 23 11.99 -1.47 0.06
CA LEU A 23 11.17 -0.66 -0.86
C LEU A 23 11.15 0.82 -0.47
N ILE A 24 11.01 1.14 0.82
CA ILE A 24 11.01 2.55 1.22
C ILE A 24 12.37 3.18 0.99
N LYS A 25 13.45 2.43 1.22
CA LYS A 25 14.81 2.94 0.97
C LYS A 25 15.03 3.28 -0.49
N LEU A 26 14.50 2.47 -1.40
CA LEU A 26 14.60 2.74 -2.84
C LEU A 26 13.82 3.99 -3.26
N ASN A 27 12.86 4.43 -2.45
CA ASN A 27 12.04 5.60 -2.72
C ASN A 27 12.44 6.81 -1.89
N THR A 28 13.53 6.74 -1.16
CA THR A 28 14.03 7.82 -0.32
C THR A 28 15.23 8.47 -1.02
N PRO A 29 15.29 9.79 -1.15
CA PRO A 29 14.38 10.80 -0.61
C PRO A 29 13.25 11.23 -1.58
N ASP A 30 13.14 10.63 -2.76
CA ASP A 30 12.26 11.16 -3.84
C ASP A 30 10.78 11.19 -3.43
N PHE A 31 10.30 10.11 -2.79
CA PHE A 31 8.89 9.99 -2.41
C PHE A 31 8.69 9.95 -0.89
N PHE A 32 9.73 9.64 -0.13
CA PHE A 32 9.69 9.54 1.33
C PHE A 32 10.88 10.26 1.92
N ALA A 33 10.67 10.91 3.06
CA ALA A 33 11.74 11.53 3.82
C ALA A 33 12.56 10.45 4.56
N GLU A 34 13.81 10.77 4.87
CA GLU A 34 14.71 9.80 5.52
C GLU A 34 14.18 9.27 6.86
N ASP A 35 13.53 10.13 7.64
CA ASP A 35 12.98 9.74 8.95
C ASP A 35 11.74 8.87 8.82
N GLU A 36 11.08 8.84 7.65
CA GLU A 36 9.93 7.97 7.44
C GLU A 36 10.32 6.48 7.42
N THR A 37 11.58 6.16 7.18
CA THR A 37 12.06 4.78 7.29
C THR A 37 11.85 4.23 8.69
N ASN A 38 12.18 5.03 9.72
CA ASN A 38 11.95 4.65 11.10
C ASN A 38 10.46 4.58 11.43
N ASP A 39 9.68 5.50 10.88
CA ASP A 39 8.23 5.50 11.07
C ASP A 39 7.60 4.23 10.51
N LEU A 40 8.02 3.80 9.34
CA LEU A 40 7.52 2.55 8.74
C LEU A 40 7.90 1.35 9.58
N SER A 41 9.13 1.30 10.08
CA SER A 41 9.57 0.19 10.91
C SER A 41 8.71 0.08 12.18
N ASN A 42 8.45 1.22 12.83
CA ASN A 42 7.57 1.24 14.01
C ASN A 42 6.13 0.84 13.66
N TYR A 43 5.64 1.32 12.52
CA TYR A 43 4.30 0.96 12.07
C TYR A 43 4.18 -0.55 11.87
N LEU A 44 5.14 -1.16 11.19
CA LEU A 44 5.10 -2.60 10.91
C LEU A 44 5.19 -3.45 12.18
N ASP A 45 5.87 -2.94 13.20
CA ASP A 45 6.03 -3.69 14.45
C ASP A 45 4.88 -3.49 15.43
N LYS A 46 4.24 -2.29 15.43
CA LYS A 46 3.35 -1.90 16.53
C LYS A 46 1.98 -1.41 16.11
N GLU A 47 1.81 -0.90 14.89
CA GLU A 47 0.59 -0.20 14.49
C GLU A 47 -0.15 -0.86 13.34
N ILE A 48 0.39 -1.94 12.82
CA ILE A 48 -0.17 -2.63 11.68
C ILE A 48 -1.53 -3.23 12.04
N GLU A 49 -2.51 -3.03 11.17
CA GLU A 49 -3.82 -3.68 11.30
C GLU A 49 -4.00 -4.68 10.16
N LEU A 50 -4.08 -4.20 8.93
CA LEU A 50 -4.04 -5.06 7.75
C LEU A 50 -2.96 -4.51 6.82
N TYR A 51 -2.05 -5.37 6.41
CA TYR A 51 -0.97 -4.97 5.51
C TYR A 51 -0.75 -6.07 4.48
N TYR A 52 -0.49 -5.65 3.24
CA TYR A 52 -0.38 -6.57 2.12
C TYR A 52 0.89 -6.30 1.33
N VAL A 53 1.42 -7.38 0.76
CA VAL A 53 2.54 -7.28 -0.19
C VAL A 53 2.05 -7.81 -1.53
N LEU A 54 2.55 -7.22 -2.61
CA LEU A 54 2.32 -7.70 -3.96
C LEU A 54 3.64 -8.23 -4.50
N LEU A 55 3.61 -9.48 -4.93
CA LEU A 55 4.79 -10.17 -5.44
C LEU A 55 4.66 -10.38 -6.94
N VAL A 56 5.78 -10.19 -7.65
CA VAL A 56 5.92 -10.57 -9.05
C VAL A 56 7.03 -11.61 -9.10
N ASP A 57 6.70 -12.80 -9.56
CA ASP A 57 7.64 -13.93 -9.61
C ASP A 57 8.36 -14.16 -8.28
N GLY A 58 7.61 -14.05 -7.18
CA GLY A 58 8.15 -14.28 -5.84
C GLY A 58 8.88 -13.10 -5.21
N LYS A 59 9.03 -11.99 -5.92
CA LYS A 59 9.71 -10.79 -5.41
C LYS A 59 8.69 -9.76 -4.96
N VAL A 60 8.85 -9.22 -3.75
CA VAL A 60 8.01 -8.13 -3.25
C VAL A 60 8.35 -6.86 -4.00
N VAL A 61 7.40 -6.32 -4.75
CA VAL A 61 7.61 -5.11 -5.55
C VAL A 61 6.68 -3.97 -5.17
N ARG A 62 5.66 -4.24 -4.37
CA ARG A 62 4.74 -3.22 -3.87
C ARG A 62 4.15 -3.67 -2.55
N CYS A 63 3.81 -2.72 -1.70
CA CYS A 63 3.15 -3.01 -0.43
C CYS A 63 2.22 -1.87 -0.08
N GLY A 64 1.28 -2.15 0.82
CA GLY A 64 0.35 -1.15 1.28
C GLY A 64 -0.64 -1.75 2.26
N GLY A 65 -1.20 -0.91 3.12
CA GLY A 65 -2.04 -1.36 4.20
C GLY A 65 -3.38 -0.69 4.28
N ILE A 66 -4.14 -1.13 5.26
CA ILE A 66 -5.40 -0.56 5.68
C ILE A 66 -5.30 -0.32 7.19
N ASN A 67 -5.62 0.88 7.62
CA ASN A 67 -5.84 1.18 9.03
C ASN A 67 -7.26 1.69 9.21
N PHE A 68 -7.79 1.58 10.40
CA PHE A 68 -9.18 1.94 10.67
C PHE A 68 -9.26 3.18 11.55
N ALA A 69 -10.31 3.96 11.37
CA ALA A 69 -10.60 5.13 12.17
C ALA A 69 -12.08 5.21 12.48
N GLU A 70 -12.46 6.10 13.41
CA GLU A 70 -13.84 6.41 13.75
C GLU A 70 -14.64 5.13 14.07
N LYS A 71 -14.15 4.34 15.01
CA LYS A 71 -14.79 3.09 15.45
C LYS A 71 -15.00 2.12 14.29
N ARG A 72 -14.01 2.02 13.41
CA ARG A 72 -14.00 1.15 12.23
C ARG A 72 -15.06 1.50 11.20
N THR A 73 -15.47 2.75 11.13
CA THR A 73 -16.35 3.22 10.05
C THR A 73 -15.60 3.80 8.88
N ILE A 74 -14.30 4.10 9.07
CA ILE A 74 -13.43 4.62 8.02
C ILE A 74 -12.28 3.64 7.80
N GLY A 75 -12.07 3.26 6.54
CA GLY A 75 -10.88 2.52 6.13
C GLY A 75 -9.86 3.48 5.53
N LYS A 76 -8.64 3.47 6.04
CA LYS A 76 -7.55 4.31 5.55
C LYS A 76 -6.58 3.46 4.75
N ILE A 77 -6.34 3.86 3.49
CA ILE A 77 -5.29 3.29 2.67
C ILE A 77 -3.96 3.91 3.14
N SER A 78 -3.04 3.08 3.56
CA SER A 78 -1.82 3.56 4.23
C SER A 78 -0.56 2.89 3.71
N TRP A 79 0.54 3.61 3.83
CA TRP A 79 1.90 3.11 3.55
C TRP A 79 2.05 2.38 2.21
N ASP A 80 1.55 3.00 1.14
CA ASP A 80 1.62 2.46 -0.22
C ASP A 80 2.99 2.77 -0.81
N ILE A 81 3.77 1.73 -1.11
CA ILE A 81 5.15 1.87 -1.59
C ILE A 81 5.36 0.95 -2.78
N ILE A 82 5.97 1.46 -3.85
CA ILE A 82 6.26 0.67 -5.05
C ILE A 82 7.74 0.70 -5.39
N HIS A 83 8.27 -0.45 -5.82
CA HIS A 83 9.62 -0.52 -6.37
C HIS A 83 9.69 0.37 -7.62
N PRO A 84 10.70 1.26 -7.72
CA PRO A 84 10.77 2.21 -8.83
C PRO A 84 10.75 1.58 -10.22
N ASP A 85 11.31 0.39 -10.37
CA ASP A 85 11.37 -0.29 -11.66
C ASP A 85 10.04 -0.91 -12.08
N TYR A 86 9.04 -0.90 -11.21
CA TYR A 86 7.75 -1.55 -11.45
C TYR A 86 6.60 -0.56 -11.57
N GLN A 87 6.90 0.73 -11.68
CA GLN A 87 5.88 1.74 -11.91
C GLN A 87 5.28 1.60 -13.31
N GLY A 88 4.02 2.02 -13.47
CA GLY A 88 3.37 2.05 -14.78
C GLY A 88 2.90 0.70 -15.30
N LYS A 89 2.93 -0.36 -14.48
CA LYS A 89 2.54 -1.72 -14.88
C LYS A 89 1.18 -2.13 -14.30
N SER A 90 0.37 -1.17 -13.91
CA SER A 90 -0.97 -1.38 -13.30
C SER A 90 -0.95 -2.14 -11.98
N LEU A 91 0.22 -2.29 -11.36
CA LEU A 91 0.33 -3.00 -10.09
C LEU A 91 -0.27 -2.21 -8.94
N GLY A 92 -0.18 -0.88 -9.00
CA GLY A 92 -0.80 -0.01 -7.99
C GLY A 92 -2.31 -0.17 -7.95
N ARG A 93 -2.92 -0.21 -9.13
CA ARG A 93 -4.36 -0.41 -9.22
C ARG A 93 -4.75 -1.79 -8.68
N LYS A 94 -3.97 -2.81 -8.99
CA LYS A 94 -4.24 -4.17 -8.54
C LYS A 94 -4.22 -4.27 -7.02
N LEU A 95 -3.21 -3.70 -6.37
CA LEU A 95 -3.12 -3.72 -4.90
C LEU A 95 -4.20 -2.85 -4.27
N LEU A 96 -4.48 -1.68 -4.85
CA LEU A 96 -5.52 -0.79 -4.35
C LEU A 96 -6.90 -1.46 -4.44
N MET A 97 -7.21 -2.06 -5.58
CA MET A 97 -8.51 -2.73 -5.75
C MET A 97 -8.66 -3.91 -4.81
N TYR A 98 -7.59 -4.64 -4.56
CA TYR A 98 -7.62 -5.71 -3.57
C TYR A 98 -8.04 -5.19 -2.19
N ARG A 99 -7.42 -4.08 -1.74
CA ARG A 99 -7.75 -3.47 -0.46
C ARG A 99 -9.18 -2.93 -0.41
N ILE A 100 -9.65 -2.34 -1.51
CA ILE A 100 -11.03 -1.86 -1.59
C ILE A 100 -12.02 -3.02 -1.46
N GLU A 101 -11.74 -4.15 -2.10
CA GLU A 101 -12.60 -5.33 -1.98
C GLU A 101 -12.61 -5.88 -0.55
N VAL A 102 -11.45 -5.89 0.12
CA VAL A 102 -11.38 -6.27 1.53
C VAL A 102 -12.29 -5.36 2.38
N LEU A 103 -12.19 -4.04 2.16
CA LEU A 103 -12.98 -3.07 2.91
C LEU A 103 -14.48 -3.20 2.65
N LYS A 104 -14.87 -3.47 1.40
CA LYS A 104 -16.28 -3.67 1.07
C LYS A 104 -16.89 -4.88 1.77
N ALA A 105 -16.07 -5.86 2.09
CA ALA A 105 -16.54 -7.07 2.78
C ALA A 105 -16.65 -6.88 4.30
N ILE A 106 -16.16 -5.77 4.84
CA ILE A 106 -16.21 -5.49 6.28
C ILE A 106 -17.46 -4.67 6.60
N PRO A 107 -18.38 -5.21 7.44
CA PRO A 107 -19.59 -4.46 7.81
C PRO A 107 -19.23 -3.18 8.57
N GLY A 108 -19.97 -2.11 8.30
CA GLY A 108 -19.83 -0.85 9.03
C GLY A 108 -18.89 0.16 8.39
N ILE A 109 -18.11 -0.23 7.39
CA ILE A 109 -17.25 0.72 6.67
C ILE A 109 -18.12 1.64 5.82
N LYS A 110 -18.04 2.94 6.07
CA LYS A 110 -18.84 3.96 5.38
C LYS A 110 -18.01 4.81 4.44
N LYS A 111 -16.68 4.85 4.64
CA LYS A 111 -15.82 5.77 3.91
C LYS A 111 -14.43 5.17 3.78
N ILE A 112 -13.82 5.36 2.62
CA ILE A 112 -12.43 4.97 2.37
C ILE A 112 -11.65 6.25 2.06
N ILE A 113 -10.57 6.49 2.79
CA ILE A 113 -9.75 7.67 2.59
C ILE A 113 -8.30 7.27 2.33
N VAL A 114 -7.58 8.16 1.66
CA VAL A 114 -6.15 8.00 1.43
C VAL A 114 -5.47 9.35 1.64
N ARG A 115 -4.34 9.33 2.34
CA ARG A 115 -3.45 10.48 2.39
C ARG A 115 -2.33 10.21 1.41
N THR A 116 -2.10 11.11 0.46
CA THR A 116 -1.15 10.88 -0.61
C THR A 116 -0.31 12.13 -0.84
N SER A 117 0.86 11.94 -1.45
CA SER A 117 1.74 13.03 -1.84
C SER A 117 1.19 13.74 -3.08
N GLN A 118 1.72 14.94 -3.35
CA GLN A 118 1.39 15.65 -4.58
C GLN A 118 1.81 14.87 -5.83
N LEU A 119 2.83 14.02 -5.70
CA LEU A 119 3.31 13.23 -6.83
C LEU A 119 2.37 12.06 -7.17
N ALA A 120 1.60 11.58 -6.20
CA ALA A 120 0.78 10.39 -6.38
C ALA A 120 -0.72 10.67 -6.42
N TYR A 121 -1.18 11.90 -6.11
CA TYR A 121 -2.61 12.14 -5.96
C TYR A 121 -3.40 11.88 -7.26
N LYS A 122 -2.79 12.11 -8.42
CA LYS A 122 -3.47 11.87 -9.69
C LYS A 122 -3.79 10.39 -9.91
N PHE A 123 -2.93 9.50 -9.44
CA PHE A 123 -3.21 8.07 -9.50
C PHE A 123 -4.51 7.75 -8.75
N TYR A 124 -4.64 8.27 -7.52
CA TYR A 124 -5.84 8.00 -6.73
C TYR A 124 -7.08 8.68 -7.30
N GLU A 125 -6.92 9.87 -7.86
CA GLU A 125 -8.02 10.57 -8.52
C GLU A 125 -8.59 9.75 -9.66
N LYS A 126 -7.73 9.12 -10.47
CA LYS A 126 -8.16 8.24 -11.56
C LYS A 126 -8.94 7.02 -11.04
N GLN A 127 -8.70 6.60 -9.80
CA GLN A 127 -9.40 5.47 -9.20
C GLN A 127 -10.71 5.88 -8.52
N GLY A 128 -11.12 7.14 -8.63
CA GLY A 128 -12.39 7.62 -8.09
C GLY A 128 -12.30 8.36 -6.77
N PHE A 129 -11.11 8.57 -6.23
CA PHE A 129 -10.94 9.37 -5.02
C PHE A 129 -11.08 10.85 -5.33
N LYS A 130 -11.66 11.58 -4.41
CA LYS A 130 -11.84 13.03 -4.54
C LYS A 130 -10.92 13.74 -3.57
N LEU A 131 -10.34 14.86 -4.03
CA LEU A 131 -9.54 15.73 -3.18
C LEU A 131 -10.45 16.46 -2.19
N ASN A 132 -10.07 16.41 -0.94
CA ASN A 132 -10.77 17.17 0.10
C ASN A 132 -10.01 18.45 0.42
#